data_abe328f30578d620ce8e1766767d1858
#
_entry.id   abe328f30578d620ce8e1766767d1858
#
_cell.length_a   1.000
_cell.length_b   1.000
_cell.length_c   1.000
_cell.angle_alpha   90.00
_cell.angle_beta   90.00
_cell.angle_gamma   90.00
#
_symmetry.space_group_name_H-M   'P 1'
#
loop_
_entity.id
_entity.type
_entity.pdbx_description
1 polymer ?
#
loop_
_entity_poly.entity_id
_entity_poly.type
_entity_poly.pdbx_seq_one_letter_code
_entity_poly.pdbx_strand_id
1 'polypeptide(L)'
;EIRLSLVGSEMCIRDRFDAARARALGLPVQYWSLLQKGETVDYEGNVYTSDMVMGSPRKGLKVTYCTDTRPVDAIAECAKDADLFICEGMYGEEEKLSKAKEHKHMMMREAAELAKEAQVHEMWLTHYSPATNRPKEFEAMVQSIFPQGYIAKDRTEKVLNFEED
;
A
#
# COMPACT_ATOMS: atom_id res chain seq x y z
N GLU A 1 5.25 -26.22 -2.69
CA GLU A 1 5.40 -25.12 -1.72
C GLU A 1 5.19 -23.81 -2.46
N ILE A 2 4.07 -23.15 -2.21
CA ILE A 2 3.77 -21.84 -2.83
C ILE A 2 4.54 -20.82 -2.01
N ARG A 3 5.61 -20.25 -2.58
CA ARG A 3 6.26 -19.09 -1.99
C ARG A 3 5.38 -17.87 -2.25
N LEU A 4 4.57 -17.50 -1.27
CA LEU A 4 3.94 -16.19 -1.27
C LEU A 4 5.04 -15.14 -1.00
N SER A 5 5.41 -14.40 -2.02
CA SER A 5 6.23 -13.20 -1.86
C SER A 5 5.29 -12.01 -1.67
N LEU A 6 4.68 -11.93 -0.49
CA LEU A 6 3.83 -10.80 -0.12
C LEU A 6 4.67 -9.83 0.70
N VAL A 7 4.95 -8.65 0.17
CA VAL A 7 5.59 -7.56 0.90
C VAL A 7 4.56 -6.46 1.07
N GLY A 8 4.01 -6.34 2.28
CA GLY A 8 3.18 -5.21 2.67
C GLY A 8 4.04 -4.20 3.44
N SER A 9 4.00 -2.94 3.04
CA SER A 9 4.54 -1.84 3.83
C SER A 9 3.40 -0.97 4.29
N GLU A 10 3.10 -1.02 5.59
CA GLU A 10 2.23 -0.05 6.25
C GLU A 10 3.11 1.01 6.89
N MET A 11 3.02 2.24 6.39
CA MET A 11 3.52 3.39 7.14
C MET A 11 2.48 3.75 8.19
N CYS A 12 2.64 3.14 9.37
CA CYS A 12 1.72 3.28 10.49
C CYS A 12 1.37 4.73 10.79
N ILE A 13 0.12 4.90 11.17
CA ILE A 13 -0.47 6.01 11.89
C ILE A 13 0.51 6.45 12.98
N ARG A 14 1.38 7.41 12.67
CA ARG A 14 2.04 8.17 13.71
C ARG A 14 1.27 9.46 13.86
N ASP A 15 0.70 9.59 15.02
CA ASP A 15 0.03 10.79 15.42
C ASP A 15 0.87 12.01 15.04
N ARG A 16 0.23 13.04 14.51
CA ARG A 16 0.89 14.30 14.17
C ARG A 16 1.42 14.92 15.46
N PHE A 17 2.73 14.86 15.67
CA PHE A 17 3.33 15.61 16.77
C PHE A 17 3.16 17.12 16.52
N ASP A 18 2.46 17.79 17.42
CA ASP A 18 2.22 19.24 17.36
C ASP A 18 3.38 19.98 18.03
N ALA A 19 4.37 20.34 17.22
CA ALA A 19 5.54 21.07 17.68
C ALA A 19 5.19 22.48 18.23
N ALA A 20 4.11 23.10 17.72
CA ALA A 20 3.67 24.41 18.21
C ALA A 20 3.09 24.27 19.62
N ARG A 21 2.26 23.24 19.83
CA ARG A 21 1.69 22.92 21.13
C ARG A 21 2.78 22.54 22.16
N ALA A 22 3.76 21.71 21.76
CA ALA A 22 4.88 21.33 22.62
C ALA A 22 5.72 22.54 23.05
N ARG A 23 5.96 23.48 22.12
CA ARG A 23 6.65 24.76 22.46
C ARG A 23 5.81 25.64 23.38
N ALA A 24 4.51 25.75 23.17
CA ALA A 24 3.61 26.52 24.01
C ALA A 24 3.54 25.98 25.45
N LEU A 25 3.73 24.67 25.64
CA LEU A 25 3.85 24.00 26.92
C LEU A 25 5.25 24.17 27.55
N GLY A 26 6.19 24.85 26.91
CA GLY A 26 7.56 25.02 27.40
C GLY A 26 8.41 23.75 27.35
N LEU A 27 7.98 22.71 26.61
CA LEU A 27 8.64 21.40 26.61
C LEU A 27 9.89 21.42 25.74
N PRO A 28 11.11 21.12 26.29
CA PRO A 28 12.33 21.05 25.50
C PRO A 28 12.31 19.95 24.42
N VAL A 29 12.93 20.25 23.28
CA VAL A 29 12.93 19.37 22.08
C VAL A 29 13.46 17.96 22.39
N GLN A 30 14.39 17.83 23.33
CA GLN A 30 14.96 16.53 23.73
C GLN A 30 13.93 15.52 24.24
N TYR A 31 12.78 15.96 24.74
CA TYR A 31 11.71 15.11 25.25
C TYR A 31 10.65 14.75 24.20
N TRP A 32 10.64 15.40 23.03
CA TRP A 32 9.60 15.21 22.03
C TRP A 32 9.53 13.79 21.49
N SER A 33 10.69 13.16 21.29
CA SER A 33 10.75 11.78 20.80
C SER A 33 10.19 10.75 21.78
N LEU A 34 10.25 11.03 23.08
CA LEU A 34 9.68 10.17 24.12
C LEU A 34 8.15 10.23 24.06
N LEU A 35 7.60 11.42 23.97
CA LEU A 35 6.15 11.63 23.84
C LEU A 35 5.61 11.06 22.53
N GLN A 36 6.36 11.17 21.41
CA GLN A 36 5.99 10.52 20.15
C GLN A 36 5.93 9.00 20.23
N LYS A 37 6.66 8.40 21.17
CA LYS A 37 6.64 6.94 21.42
C LYS A 37 5.55 6.52 22.41
N GLY A 38 4.78 7.46 22.92
CA GLY A 38 3.74 7.18 23.92
C GLY A 38 4.25 7.18 25.37
N GLU A 39 5.50 7.60 25.60
CA GLU A 39 6.06 7.70 26.94
C GLU A 39 5.58 8.96 27.67
N THR A 40 5.65 8.93 28.98
CA THR A 40 5.35 10.08 29.85
C THR A 40 6.65 10.76 30.24
N VAL A 41 6.67 12.08 30.28
CA VAL A 41 7.84 12.88 30.65
C VAL A 41 7.52 13.71 31.89
N ASP A 42 8.37 13.64 32.89
CA ASP A 42 8.36 14.59 34.03
C ASP A 42 9.44 15.66 33.79
N TYR A 43 9.03 16.90 33.69
CA TYR A 43 9.92 18.01 33.47
C TYR A 43 9.49 19.22 34.32
N GLU A 44 10.40 19.74 35.15
CA GLU A 44 10.17 20.85 36.07
C GLU A 44 8.95 20.65 37.01
N GLY A 45 8.71 19.38 37.43
CA GLY A 45 7.59 19.02 38.30
C GLY A 45 6.24 18.94 37.62
N ASN A 46 6.20 19.04 36.28
CA ASN A 46 5.01 18.84 35.50
C ASN A 46 5.11 17.51 34.71
N VAL A 47 3.99 16.78 34.68
CA VAL A 47 3.90 15.52 33.94
C VAL A 47 3.28 15.80 32.57
N TYR A 48 4.00 15.46 31.51
CA TYR A 48 3.56 15.60 30.13
C TYR A 48 3.26 14.20 29.54
N THR A 49 2.13 14.10 28.89
CA THR A 49 1.69 12.86 28.23
C THR A 49 1.56 13.09 26.72
N SER A 50 1.57 12.00 25.94
CA SER A 50 1.52 12.06 24.47
C SER A 50 0.31 12.86 23.97
N ASP A 51 -0.87 12.65 24.54
CA ASP A 51 -2.11 13.33 24.15
C ASP A 51 -2.05 14.86 24.27
N MET A 52 -1.16 15.38 25.10
CA MET A 52 -0.97 16.82 25.24
C MET A 52 -0.29 17.48 24.02
N VAL A 53 0.47 16.70 23.25
CA VAL A 53 1.31 17.18 22.14
C VAL A 53 1.09 16.45 20.82
N MET A 54 0.17 15.49 20.81
CA MET A 54 -0.21 14.78 19.61
C MET A 54 -1.50 15.37 19.02
N GLY A 55 -1.56 15.44 17.71
CA GLY A 55 -2.78 15.81 16.97
C GLY A 55 -3.72 14.62 16.79
N SER A 56 -4.79 14.83 16.06
CA SER A 56 -5.71 13.75 15.70
C SER A 56 -5.00 12.62 14.92
N PRO A 57 -5.33 11.36 15.20
CA PRO A 57 -4.82 10.23 14.41
C PRO A 57 -5.19 10.43 12.95
N ARG A 58 -4.26 10.12 12.05
CA ARG A 58 -4.52 10.12 10.61
C ARG A 58 -4.31 8.73 10.02
N LYS A 59 -5.02 8.42 8.95
CA LYS A 59 -4.78 7.20 8.18
C LYS A 59 -3.34 7.20 7.68
N GLY A 60 -2.62 6.10 7.89
CA GLY A 60 -1.31 5.86 7.31
C GLY A 60 -1.41 5.56 5.81
N LEU A 61 -0.27 5.60 5.11
CA LEU A 61 -0.18 5.14 3.72
C LEU A 61 0.10 3.63 3.70
N LYS A 62 -0.63 2.92 2.84
CA LYS A 62 -0.49 1.48 2.66
C LYS A 62 -0.14 1.14 1.22
N VAL A 63 1.00 0.50 1.03
CA VAL A 63 1.40 -0.06 -0.26
C VAL A 63 1.50 -1.56 -0.11
N THR A 64 0.82 -2.29 -0.99
CA THR A 64 0.92 -3.76 -1.06
C THR A 64 1.57 -4.15 -2.37
N TYR A 65 2.60 -5.00 -2.29
CA TYR A 65 3.30 -5.56 -3.44
C TYR A 65 3.15 -7.08 -3.47
N CYS A 66 2.76 -7.61 -4.63
CA CYS A 66 2.53 -9.03 -4.83
C CYS A 66 3.05 -9.46 -6.20
N THR A 67 3.88 -10.52 -6.24
CA THR A 67 4.46 -11.07 -7.47
C THR A 67 4.60 -12.58 -7.38
N ASP A 68 4.75 -13.24 -8.54
CA ASP A 68 5.07 -14.66 -8.72
C ASP A 68 4.10 -15.60 -7.96
N THR A 69 2.79 -15.38 -8.10
CA THR A 69 1.79 -16.19 -7.40
C THR A 69 0.47 -16.31 -8.15
N ARG A 70 -0.30 -17.36 -7.82
CA ARG A 70 -1.71 -17.47 -8.18
C ARG A 70 -2.56 -16.63 -7.23
N PRO A 71 -3.78 -16.21 -7.65
CA PRO A 71 -4.73 -15.56 -6.76
C PRO A 71 -5.02 -16.43 -5.55
N VAL A 72 -4.96 -15.85 -4.36
CA VAL A 72 -5.37 -16.44 -3.08
C VAL A 72 -6.00 -15.35 -2.20
N ASP A 73 -6.94 -15.74 -1.36
CA ASP A 73 -7.70 -14.82 -0.49
C ASP A 73 -6.79 -13.93 0.37
N ALA A 74 -5.66 -14.47 0.85
CA ALA A 74 -4.68 -13.73 1.65
C ALA A 74 -4.12 -12.49 0.94
N ILE A 75 -4.12 -12.46 -0.40
CA ILE A 75 -3.67 -11.28 -1.17
C ILE A 75 -4.70 -10.16 -1.02
N ALA A 76 -5.99 -10.48 -1.19
CA ALA A 76 -7.07 -9.50 -1.04
C ALA A 76 -7.14 -8.98 0.40
N GLU A 77 -7.00 -9.87 1.40
CA GLU A 77 -6.94 -9.48 2.82
C GLU A 77 -5.77 -8.54 3.12
N CYS A 78 -4.57 -8.87 2.61
CA CYS A 78 -3.38 -8.03 2.79
C CYS A 78 -3.49 -6.70 2.03
N ALA A 79 -4.07 -6.69 0.84
CA ALA A 79 -4.23 -5.49 0.02
C ALA A 79 -5.41 -4.61 0.44
N LYS A 80 -6.26 -5.07 1.36
CA LYS A 80 -7.47 -4.35 1.77
C LYS A 80 -7.18 -2.89 2.08
N ASP A 81 -7.94 -1.99 1.42
CA ASP A 81 -7.87 -0.52 1.57
C ASP A 81 -6.46 0.07 1.30
N ALA A 82 -5.60 -0.61 0.52
CA ALA A 82 -4.28 -0.10 0.17
C ALA A 82 -4.40 1.14 -0.75
N ASP A 83 -3.54 2.13 -0.51
CA ASP A 83 -3.45 3.32 -1.35
C ASP A 83 -2.83 2.99 -2.71
N LEU A 84 -1.93 2.01 -2.74
CA LEU A 84 -1.38 1.44 -3.96
C LEU A 84 -1.19 -0.06 -3.84
N PHE A 85 -1.76 -0.80 -4.77
CA PHE A 85 -1.53 -2.24 -4.93
C PHE A 85 -0.70 -2.49 -6.19
N ILE A 86 0.52 -2.96 -6.02
CA ILE A 86 1.40 -3.37 -7.12
C ILE A 86 1.32 -4.88 -7.21
N CYS A 87 0.82 -5.38 -8.35
CA CYS A 87 0.56 -6.79 -8.53
C CYS A 87 1.14 -7.30 -9.85
N GLU A 88 1.49 -8.57 -9.90
CA GLU A 88 1.78 -9.22 -11.16
C GLU A 88 0.55 -9.31 -12.06
N GLY A 89 0.78 -9.33 -13.36
CA GLY A 89 -0.21 -9.65 -14.38
C GLY A 89 0.50 -10.29 -15.57
N MET A 90 0.99 -11.52 -15.35
CA MET A 90 1.87 -12.20 -16.31
C MET A 90 1.23 -12.34 -17.68
N TYR A 91 -0.07 -12.63 -17.75
CA TYR A 91 -0.78 -12.92 -19.00
C TYR A 91 -2.06 -12.08 -19.12
N GLY A 92 -2.27 -11.50 -20.30
CA GLY A 92 -3.49 -10.76 -20.64
C GLY A 92 -4.50 -11.60 -21.44
N GLU A 93 -4.01 -12.53 -22.26
CA GLU A 93 -4.82 -13.34 -23.16
C GLU A 93 -5.45 -14.53 -22.41
N GLU A 94 -6.78 -14.67 -22.47
CA GLU A 94 -7.55 -15.72 -21.75
C GLU A 94 -7.11 -17.14 -22.09
N GLU A 95 -6.62 -17.39 -23.31
CA GLU A 95 -6.12 -18.68 -23.75
C GLU A 95 -4.86 -19.12 -22.96
N LYS A 96 -4.20 -18.19 -22.30
CA LYS A 96 -3.01 -18.45 -21.48
C LYS A 96 -3.32 -18.86 -20.04
N LEU A 97 -4.58 -18.95 -19.64
CA LEU A 97 -4.98 -19.32 -18.28
C LEU A 97 -4.36 -20.67 -17.83
N SER A 98 -4.28 -21.66 -18.74
CA SER A 98 -3.63 -22.94 -18.42
C SER A 98 -2.16 -22.77 -18.09
N LYS A 99 -1.43 -21.91 -18.82
CA LYS A 99 -0.03 -21.59 -18.54
C LYS A 99 0.11 -20.81 -17.24
N ALA A 100 -0.78 -19.86 -16.95
CA ALA A 100 -0.78 -19.13 -15.70
C ALA A 100 -0.89 -20.09 -14.51
N LYS A 101 -1.77 -21.08 -14.58
CA LYS A 101 -1.92 -22.11 -13.55
C LYS A 101 -0.68 -23.00 -13.43
N GLU A 102 -0.12 -23.46 -14.56
CA GLU A 102 1.07 -24.32 -14.62
C GLU A 102 2.29 -23.63 -14.02
N HIS A 103 2.53 -22.38 -14.40
CA HIS A 103 3.69 -21.60 -13.97
C HIS A 103 3.45 -20.81 -12.66
N LYS A 104 2.26 -20.93 -12.06
CA LYS A 104 1.86 -20.29 -10.80
C LYS A 104 1.89 -18.76 -10.85
N HIS A 105 1.50 -18.20 -12.00
CA HIS A 105 1.28 -16.78 -12.21
C HIS A 105 -0.19 -16.44 -12.35
N MET A 106 -0.54 -15.17 -12.32
CA MET A 106 -1.93 -14.74 -12.53
C MET A 106 -2.14 -14.01 -13.85
N MET A 107 -3.41 -14.03 -14.26
CA MET A 107 -3.90 -13.23 -15.36
C MET A 107 -4.07 -11.78 -14.94
N MET A 108 -3.93 -10.83 -15.86
CA MET A 108 -4.23 -9.41 -15.59
C MET A 108 -5.66 -9.19 -15.08
N ARG A 109 -6.61 -10.00 -15.61
CA ARG A 109 -8.01 -10.00 -15.14
C ARG A 109 -8.13 -10.44 -13.68
N GLU A 110 -7.46 -11.52 -13.29
CA GLU A 110 -7.50 -12.03 -11.91
C GLU A 110 -6.91 -11.02 -10.93
N ALA A 111 -5.84 -10.32 -11.31
CA ALA A 111 -5.29 -9.24 -10.49
C ALA A 111 -6.25 -8.06 -10.34
N ALA A 112 -6.99 -7.71 -11.40
CA ALA A 112 -8.01 -6.65 -11.33
C ALA A 112 -9.20 -7.04 -10.44
N GLU A 113 -9.59 -8.31 -10.45
CA GLU A 113 -10.62 -8.86 -9.56
C GLU A 113 -10.18 -8.77 -8.10
N LEU A 114 -8.93 -9.14 -7.79
CA LEU A 114 -8.35 -8.99 -6.43
C LEU A 114 -8.31 -7.53 -5.98
N ALA A 115 -7.91 -6.61 -6.85
CA ALA A 115 -7.88 -5.18 -6.54
C ALA A 115 -9.28 -4.63 -6.20
N LYS A 116 -10.29 -5.07 -6.96
CA LYS A 116 -11.69 -4.72 -6.72
C LYS A 116 -12.21 -5.29 -5.39
N GLU A 117 -11.91 -6.56 -5.11
CA GLU A 117 -12.29 -7.23 -3.87
C GLU A 117 -11.64 -6.56 -2.65
N ALA A 118 -10.35 -6.25 -2.75
CA ALA A 118 -9.57 -5.59 -1.70
C ALA A 118 -9.90 -4.11 -1.52
N GLN A 119 -10.73 -3.52 -2.39
CA GLN A 119 -11.09 -2.09 -2.36
C GLN A 119 -9.88 -1.15 -2.34
N VAL A 120 -8.82 -1.50 -3.07
CA VAL A 120 -7.62 -0.65 -3.16
C VAL A 120 -7.94 0.67 -3.87
N HIS A 121 -7.18 1.72 -3.60
CA HIS A 121 -7.39 3.02 -4.25
C HIS A 121 -6.85 3.02 -5.69
N GLU A 122 -5.69 2.40 -5.91
CA GLU A 122 -5.08 2.28 -7.23
C GLU A 122 -4.33 0.96 -7.34
N MET A 123 -4.31 0.38 -8.55
CA MET A 123 -3.54 -0.82 -8.86
C MET A 123 -2.59 -0.58 -10.02
N TRP A 124 -1.35 -1.04 -9.86
CA TRP A 124 -0.35 -1.13 -10.92
C TRP A 124 -0.07 -2.59 -11.24
N LEU A 125 -0.32 -2.96 -12.47
CA LEU A 125 0.12 -4.24 -13.00
C LEU A 125 1.58 -4.15 -13.45
N THR A 126 2.33 -5.20 -13.16
CA THR A 126 3.75 -5.38 -13.47
C THR A 126 4.02 -6.84 -13.85
N HIS A 127 5.29 -7.20 -14.05
CA HIS A 127 5.71 -8.60 -14.25
C HIS A 127 5.01 -9.30 -15.41
N TYR A 128 5.08 -8.68 -16.60
CA TYR A 128 4.47 -9.23 -17.81
C TYR A 128 5.32 -10.34 -18.42
N SER A 129 4.65 -11.32 -19.06
CA SER A 129 5.34 -12.33 -19.87
C SER A 129 6.18 -11.66 -20.94
N PRO A 130 7.44 -12.10 -21.16
CA PRO A 130 8.24 -11.66 -22.30
C PRO A 130 7.57 -11.85 -23.65
N ALA A 131 6.61 -12.78 -23.76
CA ALA A 131 5.81 -13.01 -24.96
C ALA A 131 4.66 -12.00 -25.13
N THR A 132 4.38 -11.17 -24.13
CA THR A 132 3.36 -10.11 -24.20
C THR A 132 4.00 -8.83 -24.70
N ASN A 133 4.03 -8.67 -26.04
CA ASN A 133 4.74 -7.54 -26.68
C ASN A 133 4.10 -6.17 -26.37
N ARG A 134 2.81 -6.12 -26.07
CA ARG A 134 2.05 -4.88 -25.85
C ARG A 134 1.09 -5.00 -24.67
N PRO A 135 1.60 -5.03 -23.42
CA PRO A 135 0.75 -5.16 -22.24
C PRO A 135 -0.36 -4.08 -22.18
N LYS A 136 -0.08 -2.88 -22.67
CA LYS A 136 -1.02 -1.74 -22.69
C LYS A 136 -2.34 -2.03 -23.45
N GLU A 137 -2.36 -2.97 -24.36
CA GLU A 137 -3.59 -3.34 -25.09
C GLU A 137 -4.65 -3.95 -24.15
N PHE A 138 -4.25 -4.49 -23.01
CA PHE A 138 -5.14 -5.07 -22.01
C PHE A 138 -5.65 -4.06 -20.97
N GLU A 139 -5.18 -2.82 -20.99
CA GLU A 139 -5.56 -1.82 -19.98
C GLU A 139 -7.07 -1.53 -19.96
N ALA A 140 -7.70 -1.46 -21.12
CA ALA A 140 -9.15 -1.25 -21.21
C ALA A 140 -9.94 -2.41 -20.56
N MET A 141 -9.48 -3.66 -20.71
CA MET A 141 -10.07 -4.83 -20.05
C MET A 141 -9.88 -4.72 -18.53
N VAL A 142 -8.67 -4.43 -18.07
CA VAL A 142 -8.37 -4.23 -16.64
C VAL A 142 -9.25 -3.15 -16.04
N GLN A 143 -9.37 -1.99 -16.70
CA GLN A 143 -10.17 -0.86 -16.23
C GLN A 143 -11.68 -1.11 -16.28
N SER A 144 -12.15 -2.03 -17.12
CA SER A 144 -13.56 -2.45 -17.10
C SER A 144 -13.93 -3.21 -15.81
N ILE A 145 -12.97 -3.83 -15.15
CA ILE A 145 -13.13 -4.57 -13.89
C ILE A 145 -12.81 -3.67 -12.69
N PHE A 146 -11.67 -2.98 -12.75
CA PHE A 146 -11.18 -2.06 -11.75
C PHE A 146 -10.70 -0.76 -12.41
N PRO A 147 -11.50 0.34 -12.38
CA PRO A 147 -11.24 1.56 -13.14
C PRO A 147 -9.90 2.25 -12.85
N GLN A 148 -9.36 2.10 -11.64
CA GLN A 148 -8.06 2.64 -11.23
C GLN A 148 -6.92 1.62 -11.42
N GLY A 149 -7.09 0.65 -12.32
CA GLY A 149 -6.07 -0.31 -12.72
C GLY A 149 -5.23 0.18 -13.89
N TYR A 150 -3.91 0.15 -13.76
CA TYR A 150 -2.98 0.65 -14.76
C TYR A 150 -1.92 -0.40 -15.12
N ILE A 151 -1.57 -0.42 -16.39
CA ILE A 151 -0.44 -1.20 -16.91
C ILE A 151 0.84 -0.36 -16.70
N ALA A 152 1.57 -0.64 -15.61
CA ALA A 152 2.78 0.11 -15.29
C ALA A 152 3.94 -0.25 -16.23
N LYS A 153 4.85 0.68 -16.42
CA LYS A 153 6.12 0.48 -17.12
C LYS A 153 7.26 0.51 -16.10
N ASP A 154 8.40 -0.03 -16.50
CA ASP A 154 9.62 0.11 -15.72
C ASP A 154 9.89 1.60 -15.43
N ARG A 155 10.29 1.90 -14.20
CA ARG A 155 10.55 3.26 -13.72
C ARG A 155 9.32 4.17 -13.65
N THR A 156 8.10 3.62 -13.63
CA THR A 156 6.93 4.40 -13.25
C THR A 156 7.07 4.82 -11.79
N GLU A 157 6.82 6.09 -11.52
CA GLU A 157 6.94 6.68 -10.19
C GLU A 157 5.59 7.26 -9.75
N LYS A 158 5.30 7.18 -8.47
CA LYS A 158 4.15 7.83 -7.85
C LYS A 158 4.54 8.34 -6.46
N VAL A 159 4.18 9.58 -6.18
CA VAL A 159 4.27 10.14 -4.84
C VAL A 159 2.93 9.92 -4.15
N LEU A 160 2.94 9.20 -3.04
CA LEU A 160 1.79 9.06 -2.17
C LEU A 160 1.90 10.11 -1.06
N ASN A 161 0.89 10.95 -0.95
CA ASN A 161 0.80 11.96 0.09
C ASN A 161 -0.26 11.54 1.11
N PHE A 162 -0.06 11.94 2.35
CA PHE A 162 -1.13 11.85 3.34
C PHE A 162 -2.26 12.79 2.94
N GLU A 163 -3.50 12.38 3.17
CA GLU A 163 -4.63 13.28 3.08
C GLU A 163 -4.43 14.40 4.11
N GLU A 164 -4.44 15.64 3.63
CA GLU A 164 -4.46 16.81 4.52
C GLU A 164 -5.91 17.08 4.91
N ASP A 165 -6.17 17.20 6.22
CA ASP A 165 -7.47 17.57 6.78
C ASP A 165 -7.84 19.01 6.42
#